data_aa7d624799f665422b1bd2211dc9c641
#
_entry.id   aa7d624799f665422b1bd2211dc9c641
#
_cell.length_a   1.000
_cell.length_b   1.000
_cell.length_c   1.000
_cell.angle_alpha   90.00
_cell.angle_beta   90.00
_cell.angle_gamma   90.00
#
_symmetry.space_group_name_H-M   'P 1'
#
loop_
_entity.id
_entity.type
_entity.pdbx_description
1 polymer ?
#
loop_
_entity_poly.entity_id
_entity_poly.type
_entity_poly.pdbx_seq_one_letter_code
_entity_poly.pdbx_strand_id
1 'polypeptide(L)'
;LNKEELVHILSARTLDGTIPGLYQALQNGHAQAIKSYGNLVLDTIDKNIDLEYLISAFKYETHSSNKYTPGLFSAFQNGHADAIKAYCGVLGNSNLTRGEIIRMLEARNYDGAPGLLLAYQNGDINTIQSFFDSLIMLDISKDFIEELLTAKHYDFTG
;
A
#
# COMPACT_ATOMS: atom_id res chain seq x y z
N LEU A 1 24.26 -11.50 9.10
CA LEU A 1 22.82 -11.49 9.36
C LEU A 1 22.13 -12.50 8.43
N ASN A 2 21.24 -13.30 9.01
CA ASN A 2 20.39 -14.15 8.21
C ASN A 2 19.17 -13.37 7.67
N LYS A 3 18.38 -14.02 6.79
CA LYS A 3 17.21 -13.41 6.19
C LYS A 3 16.19 -12.91 7.22
N GLU A 4 15.91 -13.72 8.24
CA GLU A 4 14.94 -13.38 9.28
C GLU A 4 15.36 -12.16 10.08
N GLU A 5 16.62 -12.05 10.43
CA GLU A 5 17.19 -10.90 11.15
C GLU A 5 17.12 -9.63 10.30
N LEU A 6 17.42 -9.72 9.00
CA LEU A 6 17.31 -8.59 8.08
C LEU A 6 15.87 -8.12 7.93
N VAL A 7 14.94 -9.04 7.74
CA VAL A 7 13.52 -8.72 7.64
C VAL A 7 13.03 -8.05 8.92
N HIS A 8 13.46 -8.54 10.08
CA HIS A 8 13.11 -7.95 11.38
C HIS A 8 13.59 -6.50 11.50
N ILE A 9 14.86 -6.25 11.13
CA ILE A 9 15.44 -4.89 11.16
C ILE A 9 14.70 -3.96 10.21
N LEU A 10 14.41 -4.43 9.00
CA LEU A 10 13.72 -3.63 7.98
C LEU A 10 12.24 -3.38 8.32
N SER A 11 11.67 -4.14 9.24
CA SER A 11 10.29 -3.98 9.72
C SER A 11 10.19 -3.04 10.92
N ALA A 12 11.11 -2.08 11.05
CA ALA A 12 11.14 -1.15 12.17
C ALA A 12 9.74 -0.58 12.49
N ARG A 13 9.38 -0.62 13.77
CA ARG A 13 8.07 -0.19 14.27
C ARG A 13 8.24 0.72 15.47
N THR A 14 7.16 1.41 15.87
CA THR A 14 7.11 2.11 17.14
C THR A 14 7.29 1.12 18.32
N LEU A 15 7.63 1.64 19.50
CA LEU A 15 7.91 0.80 20.68
C LEU A 15 6.74 -0.11 21.06
N ASP A 16 5.51 0.33 20.85
CA ASP A 16 4.31 -0.49 21.07
C ASP A 16 4.03 -1.49 19.93
N GLY A 17 4.84 -1.46 18.86
CA GLY A 17 4.72 -2.37 17.73
C GLY A 17 3.58 -2.07 16.76
N THR A 18 2.84 -0.98 16.95
CA THR A 18 1.62 -0.70 16.17
C THR A 18 1.86 -0.01 14.85
N ILE A 19 2.86 0.89 14.77
CA ILE A 19 3.05 1.73 13.59
C ILE A 19 4.33 1.34 12.86
N PRO A 20 4.22 0.66 11.70
CA PRO A 20 5.38 0.33 10.88
C PRO A 20 5.99 1.60 10.26
N GLY A 21 7.31 1.62 10.16
CA GLY A 21 8.03 2.73 9.50
C GLY A 21 7.63 2.91 8.04
N LEU A 22 7.34 1.82 7.33
CA LEU A 22 6.89 1.88 5.94
C LEU A 22 5.47 2.44 5.80
N TYR A 23 4.59 2.19 6.78
CA TYR A 23 3.30 2.88 6.85
C TYR A 23 3.51 4.40 6.95
N GLN A 24 4.42 4.81 7.85
CA GLN A 24 4.74 6.24 8.01
C GLN A 24 5.36 6.84 6.76
N ALA A 25 6.18 6.07 6.04
CA ALA A 25 6.76 6.52 4.77
C ALA A 25 5.67 6.81 3.72
N LEU A 26 4.65 5.97 3.63
CA LEU A 26 3.49 6.22 2.77
C LEU A 26 2.66 7.40 3.26
N GLN A 27 2.38 7.46 4.56
CA GLN A 27 1.60 8.53 5.17
C GLN A 27 2.24 9.91 4.95
N ASN A 28 3.57 9.98 5.00
CA ASN A 28 4.34 11.23 4.91
C ASN A 28 4.95 11.49 3.52
N GLY A 29 4.72 10.62 2.55
CA GLY A 29 5.15 10.81 1.17
C GLY A 29 6.64 10.56 0.91
N HIS A 30 7.29 9.72 1.70
CA HIS A 30 8.72 9.42 1.57
C HIS A 30 8.99 8.37 0.48
N ALA A 31 8.82 8.75 -0.78
CA ALA A 31 8.95 7.86 -1.94
C ALA A 31 10.32 7.15 -2.01
N GLN A 32 11.41 7.84 -1.71
CA GLN A 32 12.75 7.24 -1.77
C GLN A 32 12.96 6.15 -0.71
N ALA A 33 12.38 6.33 0.47
CA ALA A 33 12.42 5.30 1.52
C ALA A 33 11.69 4.03 1.07
N ILE A 34 10.54 4.18 0.43
CA ILE A 34 9.76 3.06 -0.11
C ILE A 34 10.53 2.34 -1.21
N LYS A 35 11.12 3.07 -2.15
CA LYS A 35 11.96 2.51 -3.22
C LYS A 35 13.16 1.74 -2.66
N SER A 36 13.86 2.33 -1.70
CA SER A 36 15.03 1.71 -1.08
C SER A 36 14.66 0.43 -0.37
N TYR A 37 13.52 0.42 0.33
CA TYR A 37 13.00 -0.79 0.95
C TYR A 37 12.71 -1.87 -0.11
N GLY A 38 12.00 -1.52 -1.19
CA GLY A 38 11.68 -2.45 -2.25
C GLY A 38 12.93 -3.06 -2.89
N ASN A 39 13.89 -2.22 -3.26
CA ASN A 39 15.15 -2.68 -3.85
C ASN A 39 15.92 -3.60 -2.89
N LEU A 40 16.04 -3.19 -1.63
CA LEU A 40 16.81 -3.96 -0.65
C LEU A 40 16.15 -5.30 -0.34
N VAL A 41 14.85 -5.32 -0.11
CA VAL A 41 14.12 -6.52 0.29
C VAL A 41 13.93 -7.47 -0.89
N LEU A 42 13.45 -6.97 -2.01
CA LEU A 42 13.09 -7.82 -3.15
C LEU A 42 14.30 -8.26 -3.97
N ASP A 43 15.28 -7.37 -4.14
CA ASP A 43 16.45 -7.69 -4.97
C ASP A 43 17.55 -8.41 -4.20
N THR A 44 17.74 -8.09 -2.92
CA THR A 44 18.86 -8.57 -2.11
C THR A 44 18.50 -9.74 -1.22
N ILE A 45 17.32 -9.71 -0.62
CA ILE A 45 16.94 -10.70 0.40
C ILE A 45 16.13 -11.84 -0.22
N ASP A 46 14.94 -11.54 -0.74
CA ASP A 46 14.08 -12.57 -1.34
C ASP A 46 12.92 -11.95 -2.12
N LYS A 47 12.76 -12.35 -3.38
CA LYS A 47 11.57 -12.00 -4.17
C LYS A 47 10.30 -12.70 -3.69
N ASN A 48 10.44 -13.76 -2.90
CA ASN A 48 9.33 -14.58 -2.40
C ASN A 48 8.80 -14.11 -1.05
N ILE A 49 8.88 -12.81 -0.76
CA ILE A 49 8.22 -12.25 0.41
C ILE A 49 6.71 -12.43 0.23
N ASP A 50 6.08 -13.01 1.25
CA ASP A 50 4.67 -13.32 1.19
C ASP A 50 3.78 -12.09 1.40
N LEU A 51 2.52 -12.24 1.00
CA LEU A 51 1.52 -11.18 1.10
C LEU A 51 1.32 -10.70 2.54
N GLU A 52 1.30 -11.61 3.50
CA GLU A 52 1.06 -11.28 4.92
C GLU A 52 2.15 -10.36 5.46
N TYR A 53 3.40 -10.63 5.08
CA TYR A 53 4.51 -9.77 5.47
C TYR A 53 4.37 -8.36 4.89
N LEU A 54 4.07 -8.25 3.59
CA LEU A 54 3.91 -6.94 2.94
C LEU A 54 2.70 -6.18 3.52
N ILE A 55 1.60 -6.84 3.73
CA ILE A 55 0.43 -6.24 4.40
C ILE A 55 0.84 -5.71 5.77
N SER A 56 1.51 -6.52 6.58
CA SER A 56 1.95 -6.14 7.91
C SER A 56 2.91 -4.94 7.91
N ALA A 57 3.81 -4.88 6.93
CA ALA A 57 4.81 -3.81 6.84
C ALA A 57 4.21 -2.46 6.46
N PHE A 58 3.11 -2.47 5.72
CA PHE A 58 2.53 -1.25 5.15
C PHE A 58 1.17 -0.86 5.73
N LYS A 59 0.72 -1.48 6.81
CA LYS A 59 -0.55 -1.11 7.43
C LYS A 59 -0.38 -0.72 8.89
N TYR A 60 -1.22 0.21 9.33
CA TYR A 60 -1.36 0.57 10.72
C TYR A 60 -2.53 -0.21 11.34
N GLU A 61 -2.30 -0.86 12.48
CA GLU A 61 -3.34 -1.54 13.25
C GLU A 61 -3.47 -0.92 14.63
N THR A 62 -4.72 -0.72 15.07
CA THR A 62 -4.97 -0.30 16.44
C THR A 62 -5.10 -1.52 17.35
N HIS A 63 -4.55 -1.45 18.56
CA HIS A 63 -4.56 -2.56 19.53
C HIS A 63 -5.96 -2.98 19.98
N SER A 64 -6.93 -2.08 19.93
CA SER A 64 -8.18 -2.28 20.67
C SER A 64 -9.36 -2.78 19.84
N SER A 65 -9.25 -2.93 18.51
CA SER A 65 -10.45 -3.12 17.70
C SER A 65 -10.28 -3.87 16.38
N ASN A 66 -9.15 -4.51 16.12
CA ASN A 66 -8.82 -5.11 14.81
C ASN A 66 -9.01 -4.14 13.62
N LYS A 67 -9.07 -2.86 13.90
CA LYS A 67 -9.16 -1.82 12.86
C LYS A 67 -7.78 -1.58 12.27
N TYR A 68 -7.71 -1.53 10.97
CA TYR A 68 -6.45 -1.24 10.29
C TYR A 68 -6.67 -0.22 9.17
N THR A 69 -5.60 0.49 8.85
CA THR A 69 -5.57 1.41 7.72
C THR A 69 -4.34 1.07 6.89
N PRO A 70 -4.50 0.68 5.62
CA PRO A 70 -3.36 0.47 4.74
C PRO A 70 -2.60 1.78 4.53
N GLY A 71 -1.27 1.70 4.43
CA GLY A 71 -0.45 2.88 4.18
C GLY A 71 -0.80 3.57 2.86
N LEU A 72 -1.16 2.80 1.84
CA LEU A 72 -1.60 3.34 0.56
C LEU A 72 -2.86 4.20 0.69
N PHE A 73 -3.80 3.82 1.57
CA PHE A 73 -4.96 4.65 1.88
C PHE A 73 -4.54 6.03 2.42
N SER A 74 -3.60 6.04 3.36
CA SER A 74 -3.08 7.29 3.93
C SER A 74 -2.35 8.14 2.89
N ALA A 75 -1.63 7.50 1.97
CA ALA A 75 -0.97 8.21 0.86
C ALA A 75 -1.99 8.88 -0.08
N PHE A 76 -3.10 8.21 -0.39
CA PHE A 76 -4.20 8.82 -1.14
C PHE A 76 -4.83 9.99 -0.40
N GLN A 77 -5.10 9.80 0.89
CA GLN A 77 -5.71 10.84 1.74
C GLN A 77 -4.85 12.10 1.78
N ASN A 78 -3.54 11.95 1.82
CA ASN A 78 -2.58 13.05 1.97
C ASN A 78 -1.99 13.55 0.64
N GLY A 79 -2.40 12.99 -0.50
CA GLY A 79 -1.98 13.45 -1.81
C GLY A 79 -0.53 13.14 -2.19
N HIS A 80 0.03 12.03 -1.73
CA HIS A 80 1.43 11.67 -1.95
C HIS A 80 1.62 10.83 -3.21
N ALA A 81 1.52 11.46 -4.39
CA ALA A 81 1.60 10.82 -5.69
C ALA A 81 2.89 10.01 -5.90
N ASP A 82 4.05 10.56 -5.54
CA ASP A 82 5.34 9.87 -5.71
C ASP A 82 5.48 8.65 -4.81
N ALA A 83 4.95 8.71 -3.59
CA ALA A 83 4.94 7.57 -2.68
C ALA A 83 4.03 6.45 -3.19
N ILE A 84 2.89 6.78 -3.76
CA ILE A 84 1.97 5.82 -4.40
C ILE A 84 2.67 5.12 -5.56
N LYS A 85 3.34 5.87 -6.42
CA LYS A 85 4.10 5.33 -7.55
C LYS A 85 5.20 4.39 -7.08
N ALA A 86 5.96 4.78 -6.05
CA ALA A 86 7.01 3.96 -5.46
C ALA A 86 6.45 2.65 -4.89
N TYR A 87 5.34 2.72 -4.18
CA TYR A 87 4.65 1.56 -3.62
C TYR A 87 4.18 0.59 -4.71
N CYS A 88 3.59 1.09 -5.77
CA CYS A 88 3.19 0.27 -6.92
C CYS A 88 4.40 -0.42 -7.57
N GLY A 89 5.54 0.27 -7.63
CA GLY A 89 6.80 -0.31 -8.10
C GLY A 89 7.27 -1.49 -7.23
N VAL A 90 7.14 -1.37 -5.91
CA VAL A 90 7.45 -2.47 -4.98
C VAL A 90 6.56 -3.68 -5.27
N LEU A 91 5.27 -3.48 -5.42
CA LEU A 91 4.33 -4.56 -5.73
C LEU A 91 4.64 -5.22 -7.07
N GLY A 92 4.96 -4.42 -8.09
CA GLY A 92 5.27 -4.92 -9.43
C GLY A 92 6.55 -5.76 -9.49
N ASN A 93 7.51 -5.50 -8.62
CA ASN A 93 8.76 -6.26 -8.51
C ASN A 93 8.68 -7.46 -7.56
N SER A 94 7.55 -7.63 -6.88
CA SER A 94 7.33 -8.77 -5.99
C SER A 94 6.87 -10.00 -6.77
N ASN A 95 6.91 -11.17 -6.12
CA ASN A 95 6.36 -12.41 -6.66
C ASN A 95 4.90 -12.63 -6.26
N LEU A 96 4.21 -11.57 -5.83
CA LEU A 96 2.79 -11.65 -5.54
C LEU A 96 2.01 -12.02 -6.79
N THR A 97 0.94 -12.78 -6.61
CA THR A 97 0.01 -13.05 -7.69
C THR A 97 -0.71 -11.77 -8.09
N ARG A 98 -1.27 -11.75 -9.29
CA ARG A 98 -2.07 -10.60 -9.77
C ARG A 98 -3.21 -10.29 -8.81
N GLY A 99 -3.93 -11.31 -8.33
CA GLY A 99 -5.02 -11.14 -7.36
C GLY A 99 -4.56 -10.53 -6.05
N GLU A 100 -3.38 -10.92 -5.56
CA GLU A 100 -2.79 -10.35 -4.35
C GLU A 100 -2.40 -8.88 -4.54
N ILE A 101 -1.81 -8.54 -5.69
CA ILE A 101 -1.46 -7.16 -6.03
C ILE A 101 -2.74 -6.29 -6.09
N ILE A 102 -3.78 -6.77 -6.77
CA ILE A 102 -5.07 -6.06 -6.86
C ILE A 102 -5.64 -5.79 -5.47
N ARG A 103 -5.62 -6.79 -4.59
CA ARG A 103 -6.10 -6.66 -3.22
C ARG A 103 -5.35 -5.58 -2.44
N MET A 104 -4.04 -5.48 -2.62
CA MET A 104 -3.24 -4.43 -1.97
C MET A 104 -3.50 -3.05 -2.58
N LEU A 105 -3.74 -2.97 -3.90
CA LEU A 105 -4.02 -1.71 -4.59
C LEU A 105 -5.39 -1.12 -4.27
N GLU A 106 -6.37 -1.94 -3.89
CA GLU A 106 -7.66 -1.43 -3.42
C GLU A 106 -7.51 -0.55 -2.18
N ALA A 107 -6.54 -0.84 -1.33
CA ALA A 107 -6.21 -0.06 -0.14
C ALA A 107 -7.46 0.29 0.70
N ARG A 108 -8.30 -0.71 0.95
CA ARG A 108 -9.52 -0.49 1.74
C ARG A 108 -9.19 -0.37 3.21
N ASN A 109 -9.72 0.67 3.85
CA ASN A 109 -9.64 0.80 5.30
C ASN A 109 -10.65 -0.14 5.99
N TYR A 110 -10.72 -0.09 7.32
CA TYR A 110 -11.60 -0.96 8.10
C TYR A 110 -13.10 -0.71 7.82
N ASP A 111 -13.48 0.44 7.28
CA ASP A 111 -14.86 0.73 6.85
C ASP A 111 -15.15 0.24 5.43
N GLY A 112 -14.16 -0.34 4.77
CA GLY A 112 -14.28 -0.81 3.40
C GLY A 112 -14.13 0.26 2.33
N ALA A 113 -13.78 1.49 2.70
CA ALA A 113 -13.56 2.57 1.76
C ALA A 113 -12.24 2.37 1.01
N PRO A 114 -12.23 2.39 -0.33
CA PRO A 114 -10.98 2.32 -1.08
C PRO A 114 -10.22 3.64 -1.03
N GLY A 115 -8.89 3.56 -1.03
CA GLY A 115 -8.03 4.76 -0.96
C GLY A 115 -8.28 5.75 -2.09
N LEU A 116 -8.52 5.25 -3.30
CA LEU A 116 -8.78 6.09 -4.47
C LEU A 116 -9.99 7.03 -4.27
N LEU A 117 -10.99 6.62 -3.49
CA LEU A 117 -12.14 7.46 -3.17
C LEU A 117 -11.70 8.77 -2.52
N LEU A 118 -10.70 8.73 -1.65
CA LEU A 118 -10.18 9.91 -0.96
C LEU A 118 -9.51 10.89 -1.92
N ALA A 119 -8.77 10.38 -2.90
CA ALA A 119 -8.16 11.22 -3.93
C ALA A 119 -9.22 11.96 -4.76
N TYR A 120 -10.32 11.29 -5.10
CA TYR A 120 -11.43 11.93 -5.80
C TYR A 120 -12.12 12.98 -4.93
N GLN A 121 -12.38 12.66 -3.66
CA GLN A 121 -13.01 13.61 -2.73
C GLN A 121 -12.16 14.87 -2.53
N ASN A 122 -10.83 14.70 -2.54
CA ASN A 122 -9.90 15.81 -2.39
C ASN A 122 -9.62 16.56 -3.70
N GLY A 123 -10.06 16.04 -4.83
CA GLY A 123 -9.80 16.63 -6.15
C GLY A 123 -8.33 16.58 -6.55
N ASP A 124 -7.59 15.60 -6.09
CA ASP A 124 -6.15 15.49 -6.30
C ASP A 124 -5.84 14.80 -7.63
N ILE A 125 -5.78 15.58 -8.68
CA ILE A 125 -5.54 15.09 -10.05
C ILE A 125 -4.19 14.39 -10.18
N ASN A 126 -3.14 14.94 -9.57
CA ASN A 126 -1.80 14.37 -9.66
C ASN A 126 -1.72 12.97 -9.03
N THR A 127 -2.35 12.79 -7.89
CA THR A 127 -2.42 11.49 -7.20
C THR A 127 -3.21 10.49 -8.04
N ILE A 128 -4.35 10.89 -8.55
CA ILE A 128 -5.20 10.05 -9.42
C ILE A 128 -4.42 9.63 -10.66
N GLN A 129 -3.77 10.57 -11.35
CA GLN A 129 -3.00 10.30 -12.55
C GLN A 129 -1.83 9.36 -12.29
N SER A 130 -1.05 9.60 -11.23
CA SER A 130 0.06 8.73 -10.84
C SER A 130 -0.38 7.32 -10.55
N PHE A 131 -1.52 7.16 -9.91
CA PHE A 131 -2.09 5.83 -9.64
C PHE A 131 -2.48 5.10 -10.92
N PHE A 132 -3.20 5.77 -11.82
CA PHE A 132 -3.58 5.15 -13.10
C PHE A 132 -2.37 4.82 -13.98
N ASP A 133 -1.37 5.68 -14.02
CA ASP A 133 -0.11 5.39 -14.74
C ASP A 133 0.56 4.13 -14.18
N SER A 134 0.52 3.98 -12.87
CA SER A 134 1.06 2.79 -12.19
C SER A 134 0.27 1.52 -12.51
N LEU A 135 -1.06 1.60 -12.56
CA LEU A 135 -1.92 0.47 -12.96
C LEU A 135 -1.62 0.03 -14.38
N ILE A 136 -1.42 0.97 -15.30
CA ILE A 136 -1.04 0.68 -16.68
C ILE A 136 0.32 -0.04 -16.72
N MET A 137 1.29 0.45 -15.96
CA MET A 137 2.62 -0.14 -15.87
C MET A 137 2.59 -1.56 -15.29
N LEU A 138 1.67 -1.83 -14.36
CA LEU A 138 1.46 -3.16 -13.78
C LEU A 138 0.60 -4.08 -14.64
N ASP A 139 0.13 -3.61 -15.78
CA ASP A 139 -0.77 -4.34 -16.68
C ASP A 139 -2.05 -4.82 -15.96
N ILE A 140 -2.64 -3.96 -15.17
CA ILE A 140 -3.90 -4.21 -14.48
C ILE A 140 -5.07 -4.04 -15.44
N SER A 141 -6.03 -4.95 -15.39
CA SER A 141 -7.14 -4.97 -16.33
C SER A 141 -8.08 -3.76 -16.20
N LYS A 142 -8.70 -3.41 -17.32
CA LYS A 142 -9.72 -2.37 -17.38
C LYS A 142 -10.88 -2.63 -16.40
N ASP A 143 -11.30 -3.88 -16.26
CA ASP A 143 -12.40 -4.26 -15.38
C ASP A 143 -12.11 -3.91 -13.93
N PHE A 144 -10.88 -4.10 -13.47
CA PHE A 144 -10.47 -3.69 -12.14
C PHE A 144 -10.49 -2.17 -11.96
N ILE A 145 -10.05 -1.43 -12.98
CA ILE A 145 -10.10 0.04 -12.96
C ILE A 145 -11.55 0.52 -12.84
N GLU A 146 -12.46 -0.07 -13.60
CA GLU A 146 -13.89 0.24 -13.53
C GLU A 146 -14.47 -0.07 -12.14
N GLU A 147 -14.09 -1.20 -11.55
CA GLU A 147 -14.48 -1.57 -10.20
C GLU A 147 -14.02 -0.54 -9.15
N LEU A 148 -12.77 -0.08 -9.26
CA LEU A 148 -12.26 0.98 -8.37
C LEU A 148 -13.01 2.30 -8.53
N LEU A 149 -13.35 2.68 -9.78
CA LEU A 149 -14.08 3.91 -10.07
C LEU A 149 -15.51 3.89 -9.53
N THR A 150 -16.11 2.72 -9.43
CA THR A 150 -17.46 2.54 -8.90
C THR A 150 -17.48 2.14 -7.43
N ALA A 151 -16.32 2.03 -6.80
CA ALA A 151 -16.22 1.60 -5.42
C ALA A 151 -16.94 2.56 -4.46
N LYS A 152 -17.63 1.97 -3.50
CA LYS A 152 -18.40 2.69 -2.48
C LYS A 152 -17.94 2.23 -1.10
N HIS A 153 -18.22 3.05 -0.09
CA HIS A 153 -18.16 2.57 1.29
C HIS A 153 -19.08 1.37 1.46
N TYR A 154 -18.64 0.38 2.23
CA TYR A 154 -19.57 -0.64 2.70
C TYR A 154 -20.55 0.05 3.63
N ASP A 155 -21.80 0.11 3.18
CA ASP A 155 -22.87 0.65 3.99
C ASP A 155 -23.53 -0.51 4.71
N PHE A 156 -23.35 -0.55 6.03
CA PHE A 156 -23.97 -1.56 6.89
C PHE A 156 -25.47 -1.37 7.09
N THR A 157 -26.03 -0.31 6.56
CA THR A 157 -27.46 0.01 6.72
C THR A 157 -28.30 -0.40 5.53
N GLY A 158 -27.65 -0.86 4.45
CA GLY A 158 -28.38 -1.13 3.21
C GLY A 158 -28.28 -2.54 2.74
#